data_f38ad0e2a63cd81d08a6804c0228b15c
#
_entry.id   f38ad0e2a63cd81d08a6804c0228b15c
#
_cell.length_a   1.000
_cell.length_b   1.000
_cell.length_c   1.000
_cell.angle_alpha   90.00
_cell.angle_beta   90.00
_cell.angle_gamma   90.00
#
_symmetry.space_group_name_H-M   'P 1'
#
loop_
_entity.id
_entity.type
_entity.pdbx_description
1 polymer ?
#
loop_
_entity_poly.entity_id
_entity_poly.type
_entity_poly.pdbx_seq_one_letter_code
_entity_poly.pdbx_strand_id
1 'polypeptide(L)'
;MIIVLKQHAPDEKVKAFCNELQTMGYQINDSMGSDTHILGLIGDTKALSESWVLANPVVETCRRVSEPYKKANRKFHPDDTVVEVGDKKIKVGGGHFAVMAGPCSVESKEQITFVAQRVQAAGASILRGGAFKPRTSPYSFQGLRAEGLELLAHVRSQTGQPIVTELMNSEHIPLFEETGVDMIQIGARNMQNFELLKAVGRTNIPVLLKRGLSATLEELVMSAEYIMAEGNPNVVLCERGIRTFETSMRNTLDISAVPMLKKMTHLPVVIDPSHAAGIAFMVPSLAKAAVAVGADGLMIEVHNDPARAKSDGAQSLTPDQFDDLMATIRPELEFFGKTLN
;
A
#
# COMPACT_ATOMS: atom_id res chain seq x y z
N MET A 1 1.09 -24.54 7.16
CA MET A 1 1.14 -25.52 6.04
C MET A 1 0.24 -25.00 4.93
N ILE A 2 0.63 -25.16 3.66
CA ILE A 2 -0.21 -24.90 2.49
C ILE A 2 -0.68 -26.24 1.96
N ILE A 3 -1.97 -26.34 1.67
CA ILE A 3 -2.60 -27.49 1.02
C ILE A 3 -3.20 -26.99 -0.29
N VAL A 4 -2.78 -27.56 -1.41
CA VAL A 4 -3.37 -27.29 -2.73
C VAL A 4 -4.42 -28.37 -2.99
N LEU A 5 -5.61 -27.94 -3.31
CA LEU A 5 -6.71 -28.85 -3.64
C LEU A 5 -6.69 -29.19 -5.14
N LYS A 6 -7.19 -30.37 -5.47
CA LYS A 6 -7.37 -30.79 -6.86
C LYS A 6 -8.38 -29.88 -7.56
N GLN A 7 -8.13 -29.59 -8.82
CA GLN A 7 -9.10 -28.91 -9.67
C GLN A 7 -10.43 -29.70 -9.67
N HIS A 8 -11.54 -28.98 -9.54
CA HIS A 8 -12.89 -29.55 -9.49
C HIS A 8 -13.14 -30.54 -8.32
N ALA A 9 -12.42 -30.39 -7.20
CA ALA A 9 -12.74 -31.13 -5.98
C ALA A 9 -14.18 -30.80 -5.54
N PRO A 10 -15.03 -31.84 -5.20
CA PRO A 10 -16.40 -31.59 -4.79
C PRO A 10 -16.47 -30.70 -3.52
N ASP A 11 -17.25 -29.63 -3.57
CA ASP A 11 -17.37 -28.64 -2.49
C ASP A 11 -17.74 -29.26 -1.15
N GLU A 12 -18.63 -30.25 -1.15
CA GLU A 12 -19.02 -30.95 0.09
C GLU A 12 -17.83 -31.67 0.74
N LYS A 13 -16.96 -32.29 -0.07
CA LYS A 13 -15.78 -32.97 0.45
C LYS A 13 -14.72 -31.97 0.92
N VAL A 14 -14.58 -30.84 0.24
CA VAL A 14 -13.68 -29.74 0.67
C VAL A 14 -14.17 -29.19 2.02
N LYS A 15 -15.46 -28.90 2.15
CA LYS A 15 -16.05 -28.44 3.44
C LYS A 15 -15.86 -29.45 4.56
N ALA A 16 -16.06 -30.73 4.29
CA ALA A 16 -15.84 -31.77 5.28
C ALA A 16 -14.37 -31.81 5.76
N PHE A 17 -13.43 -31.69 4.82
CA PHE A 17 -12.00 -31.65 5.14
C PHE A 17 -11.62 -30.39 5.92
N CYS A 18 -12.15 -29.22 5.56
CA CYS A 18 -11.96 -27.98 6.32
C CYS A 18 -12.48 -28.11 7.76
N ASN A 19 -13.67 -28.69 7.95
CA ASN A 19 -14.23 -28.91 9.29
C ASN A 19 -13.37 -29.86 10.12
N GLU A 20 -12.81 -30.91 9.51
CA GLU A 20 -11.89 -31.81 10.19
C GLU A 20 -10.62 -31.10 10.69
N LEU A 21 -10.00 -30.29 9.82
CA LEU A 21 -8.84 -29.48 10.16
C LEU A 21 -9.15 -28.45 11.26
N GLN A 22 -10.32 -27.82 11.22
CA GLN A 22 -10.77 -26.88 12.24
C GLN A 22 -11.00 -27.58 13.60
N THR A 23 -11.55 -28.79 13.59
CA THR A 23 -11.73 -29.62 14.80
C THR A 23 -10.38 -29.99 15.44
N MET A 24 -9.33 -30.12 14.62
CA MET A 24 -7.96 -30.31 15.09
C MET A 24 -7.31 -29.01 15.64
N GLY A 25 -8.03 -27.88 15.63
CA GLY A 25 -7.58 -26.60 16.17
C GLY A 25 -6.85 -25.69 15.18
N TYR A 26 -6.86 -26.00 13.88
CA TYR A 26 -6.23 -25.15 12.88
C TYR A 26 -7.19 -24.06 12.39
N GLN A 27 -6.69 -22.84 12.23
CA GLN A 27 -7.37 -21.82 11.46
C GLN A 27 -7.07 -22.02 9.98
N ILE A 28 -8.06 -21.83 9.13
CA ILE A 28 -7.93 -22.01 7.68
C ILE A 28 -8.08 -20.65 6.98
N ASN A 29 -7.06 -20.28 6.21
CA ASN A 29 -7.17 -19.24 5.20
C ASN A 29 -7.53 -19.93 3.89
N ASP A 30 -8.79 -19.83 3.47
CA ASP A 30 -9.29 -20.40 2.23
C ASP A 30 -9.14 -19.38 1.11
N SER A 31 -8.33 -19.71 0.10
CA SER A 31 -8.02 -18.83 -1.04
C SER A 31 -8.31 -19.56 -2.34
N MET A 32 -9.36 -19.10 -3.01
CA MET A 32 -9.72 -19.59 -4.34
C MET A 32 -9.22 -18.59 -5.38
N GLY A 33 -8.16 -18.97 -6.10
CA GLY A 33 -7.64 -18.24 -7.25
C GLY A 33 -8.30 -18.66 -8.56
N SER A 34 -7.86 -18.07 -9.68
CA SER A 34 -8.39 -18.37 -11.02
C SER A 34 -8.21 -19.84 -11.41
N ASP A 35 -7.08 -20.45 -11.06
CA ASP A 35 -6.69 -21.81 -11.46
C ASP A 35 -6.34 -22.73 -10.29
N THR A 36 -6.30 -22.22 -9.07
CA THR A 36 -5.86 -22.95 -7.89
C THR A 36 -6.74 -22.66 -6.69
N HIS A 37 -7.06 -23.71 -5.92
CA HIS A 37 -7.73 -23.61 -4.64
C HIS A 37 -6.77 -24.02 -3.53
N ILE A 38 -6.46 -23.10 -2.63
CA ILE A 38 -5.44 -23.27 -1.59
C ILE A 38 -6.05 -23.12 -0.21
N LEU A 39 -5.78 -24.09 0.65
CA LEU A 39 -6.07 -23.99 2.09
C LEU A 39 -4.77 -23.69 2.83
N GLY A 40 -4.67 -22.50 3.38
CA GLY A 40 -3.56 -22.09 4.23
C GLY A 40 -3.83 -22.39 5.70
N LEU A 41 -3.14 -23.35 6.29
CA LEU A 41 -3.28 -23.66 7.71
C LEU A 41 -2.43 -22.72 8.56
N ILE A 42 -3.09 -22.04 9.50
CA ILE A 42 -2.49 -21.14 10.48
C ILE A 42 -2.54 -21.83 11.84
N GLY A 43 -1.41 -21.88 12.55
CA GLY A 43 -1.24 -22.56 13.83
C GLY A 43 0.02 -23.42 13.85
N ASP A 44 0.25 -24.16 14.93
CA ASP A 44 1.39 -25.09 15.01
C ASP A 44 1.07 -26.38 14.23
N THR A 45 1.43 -26.36 12.94
CA THR A 45 1.22 -27.52 12.06
C THR A 45 2.35 -28.58 12.17
N LYS A 46 3.29 -28.46 13.12
CA LYS A 46 4.41 -29.42 13.24
C LYS A 46 3.94 -30.84 13.51
N ALA A 47 2.89 -30.98 14.28
CA ALA A 47 2.28 -32.28 14.62
C ALA A 47 1.43 -32.87 13.48
N LEU A 48 1.00 -32.07 12.49
CA LEU A 48 0.17 -32.54 11.39
C LEU A 48 1.03 -33.31 10.37
N SER A 49 0.69 -34.57 10.15
CA SER A 49 1.42 -35.42 9.17
C SER A 49 1.11 -34.99 7.75
N GLU A 50 2.13 -34.73 6.94
CA GLU A 50 1.97 -34.47 5.48
C GLU A 50 1.36 -35.67 4.77
N SER A 51 1.72 -36.89 5.15
CA SER A 51 1.16 -38.11 4.57
C SER A 51 -0.33 -38.26 4.87
N TRP A 52 -0.79 -37.86 6.06
CA TRP A 52 -2.20 -37.85 6.40
C TRP A 52 -2.97 -36.82 5.55
N VAL A 53 -2.43 -35.62 5.37
CA VAL A 53 -3.02 -34.59 4.51
C VAL A 53 -3.10 -35.07 3.05
N LEU A 54 -2.02 -35.63 2.51
CA LEU A 54 -1.95 -36.15 1.15
C LEU A 54 -2.84 -37.35 0.89
N ALA A 55 -3.20 -38.11 1.92
CA ALA A 55 -4.14 -39.25 1.82
C ALA A 55 -5.58 -38.77 1.58
N ASN A 56 -5.92 -37.51 1.83
CA ASN A 56 -7.27 -37.01 1.58
C ASN A 56 -7.51 -36.86 0.07
N PRO A 57 -8.62 -37.43 -0.46
CA PRO A 57 -8.86 -37.48 -1.91
C PRO A 57 -9.00 -36.11 -2.59
N VAL A 58 -9.31 -35.04 -1.85
CA VAL A 58 -9.42 -33.67 -2.40
C VAL A 58 -8.08 -32.95 -2.49
N VAL A 59 -7.02 -33.48 -1.89
CA VAL A 59 -5.71 -32.86 -1.85
C VAL A 59 -4.88 -33.27 -3.05
N GLU A 60 -4.27 -32.29 -3.72
CA GLU A 60 -3.29 -32.51 -4.79
C GLU A 60 -1.89 -32.55 -4.20
N THR A 61 -1.51 -31.54 -3.41
CA THR A 61 -0.20 -31.46 -2.76
C THR A 61 -0.28 -30.66 -1.46
N CYS A 62 0.69 -30.86 -0.59
CA CYS A 62 0.85 -30.01 0.59
C CYS A 62 2.33 -29.69 0.83
N ARG A 63 2.60 -28.53 1.42
CA ARG A 63 3.96 -28.07 1.76
C ARG A 63 3.96 -27.28 3.06
N ARG A 64 4.98 -27.46 3.87
CA ARG A 64 5.23 -26.60 5.03
C ARG A 64 5.77 -25.25 4.54
N VAL A 65 5.30 -24.18 5.17
CA VAL A 65 5.74 -22.81 4.91
C VAL A 65 6.50 -22.32 6.12
N SER A 66 7.73 -21.95 5.90
CA SER A 66 8.67 -21.50 6.94
C SER A 66 8.56 -20.00 7.22
N GLU A 67 8.07 -19.22 6.22
CA GLU A 67 7.96 -17.78 6.36
C GLU A 67 7.03 -17.40 7.52
N PRO A 68 7.40 -16.36 8.33
CA PRO A 68 6.64 -15.99 9.53
C PRO A 68 5.30 -15.31 9.22
N TYR A 69 5.12 -14.73 8.04
CA TYR A 69 3.87 -14.13 7.54
C TYR A 69 3.04 -15.15 6.74
N LYS A 70 1.72 -15.09 6.87
CA LYS A 70 0.78 -16.05 6.26
C LYS A 70 -0.25 -15.36 5.35
N LYS A 71 -1.01 -14.39 5.88
CA LYS A 71 -2.03 -13.68 5.11
C LYS A 71 -1.43 -12.85 3.99
N ALA A 72 -0.30 -12.19 4.23
CA ALA A 72 0.42 -11.42 3.22
C ALA A 72 1.29 -12.29 2.27
N ASN A 73 1.39 -13.60 2.49
CA ASN A 73 2.29 -14.48 1.74
C ASN A 73 1.69 -14.91 0.42
N ARG A 74 2.40 -14.68 -0.69
CA ARG A 74 1.96 -15.10 -2.03
C ARG A 74 1.69 -16.59 -2.15
N LYS A 75 2.37 -17.42 -1.36
CA LYS A 75 2.11 -18.87 -1.36
C LYS A 75 0.72 -19.23 -0.84
N PHE A 76 0.12 -18.38 0.01
CA PHE A 76 -1.24 -18.55 0.52
C PHE A 76 -2.30 -17.84 -0.32
N HIS A 77 -1.89 -16.91 -1.17
CA HIS A 77 -2.76 -16.14 -2.07
C HIS A 77 -2.00 -15.91 -3.40
N PRO A 78 -2.10 -16.84 -4.36
CA PRO A 78 -1.29 -16.81 -5.60
C PRO A 78 -1.56 -15.62 -6.50
N ASP A 79 -2.81 -15.18 -6.60
CA ASP A 79 -3.23 -14.07 -7.45
C ASP A 79 -2.85 -12.72 -6.83
N ASP A 80 -2.67 -11.72 -7.68
CA ASP A 80 -2.42 -10.35 -7.21
C ASP A 80 -3.67 -9.78 -6.53
N THR A 81 -3.46 -9.16 -5.38
CA THR A 81 -4.52 -8.38 -4.73
C THR A 81 -4.75 -7.08 -5.48
N VAL A 82 -6.02 -6.74 -5.67
CA VAL A 82 -6.47 -5.44 -6.16
C VAL A 82 -7.14 -4.71 -4.99
N VAL A 83 -6.57 -3.57 -4.58
CA VAL A 83 -7.16 -2.72 -3.55
C VAL A 83 -7.98 -1.62 -4.20
N GLU A 84 -9.26 -1.54 -3.85
CA GLU A 84 -10.18 -0.49 -4.31
C GLU A 84 -10.19 0.68 -3.31
N VAL A 85 -10.07 1.92 -3.79
CA VAL A 85 -9.98 3.14 -2.97
C VAL A 85 -11.11 4.11 -3.32
N GLY A 86 -11.85 4.52 -2.31
CA GLY A 86 -12.93 5.50 -2.40
C GLY A 86 -14.17 5.04 -3.17
N ASP A 87 -15.15 5.92 -3.27
CA ASP A 87 -16.44 5.64 -3.90
C ASP A 87 -16.31 5.32 -5.40
N LYS A 88 -15.30 5.89 -6.06
CA LYS A 88 -14.98 5.61 -7.47
C LYS A 88 -14.26 4.27 -7.69
N LYS A 89 -13.94 3.57 -6.60
CA LYS A 89 -13.26 2.27 -6.64
C LYS A 89 -11.98 2.29 -7.49
N ILE A 90 -11.13 3.31 -7.25
CA ILE A 90 -9.82 3.40 -7.89
C ILE A 90 -9.01 2.16 -7.53
N LYS A 91 -8.57 1.40 -8.53
CA LYS A 91 -7.88 0.13 -8.35
C LYS A 91 -6.37 0.30 -8.26
N VAL A 92 -5.75 -0.38 -7.30
CA VAL A 92 -4.30 -0.45 -7.12
C VAL A 92 -3.88 -1.90 -7.13
N GLY A 93 -3.01 -2.31 -8.06
CA GLY A 93 -2.58 -3.72 -8.23
C GLY A 93 -3.32 -4.47 -9.33
N GLY A 94 -2.93 -5.71 -9.60
CA GLY A 94 -3.56 -6.58 -10.60
C GLY A 94 -3.54 -6.01 -12.03
N GLY A 95 -2.46 -5.31 -12.40
CA GLY A 95 -2.35 -4.65 -13.72
C GLY A 95 -2.84 -3.19 -13.72
N HIS A 96 -3.56 -2.75 -12.69
CA HIS A 96 -3.96 -1.35 -12.53
C HIS A 96 -2.84 -0.53 -11.90
N PHE A 97 -2.69 0.72 -12.39
CA PHE A 97 -1.68 1.66 -11.91
C PHE A 97 -2.37 2.92 -11.37
N ALA A 98 -2.08 3.27 -10.11
CA ALA A 98 -2.65 4.45 -9.47
C ALA A 98 -1.58 5.52 -9.23
N VAL A 99 -1.90 6.79 -9.52
CA VAL A 99 -1.04 7.93 -9.21
C VAL A 99 -1.66 8.72 -8.06
N MET A 100 -0.94 8.75 -6.93
CA MET A 100 -1.29 9.50 -5.73
C MET A 100 -0.48 10.80 -5.75
N ALA A 101 -1.11 11.94 -6.03
CA ALA A 101 -0.39 13.21 -6.14
C ALA A 101 -1.04 14.32 -5.31
N GLY A 102 -0.22 15.27 -4.85
CA GLY A 102 -0.65 16.40 -4.04
C GLY A 102 0.44 16.92 -3.10
N PRO A 103 0.16 17.92 -2.25
CA PRO A 103 1.18 18.56 -1.44
C PRO A 103 1.66 17.66 -0.29
N CYS A 104 2.91 17.83 0.13
CA CYS A 104 3.41 17.20 1.35
C CYS A 104 2.50 17.49 2.54
N SER A 105 2.12 18.75 2.69
CA SER A 105 1.27 19.26 3.76
C SER A 105 0.11 20.05 3.21
N VAL A 106 -1.08 19.88 3.78
CA VAL A 106 -2.19 20.82 3.60
C VAL A 106 -1.87 22.09 4.37
N GLU A 107 -1.83 23.24 3.68
CA GLU A 107 -1.35 24.51 4.24
C GLU A 107 -2.40 25.60 4.25
N SER A 108 -3.32 25.58 3.28
CA SER A 108 -4.50 26.46 3.21
C SER A 108 -5.54 25.86 2.23
N LYS A 109 -6.75 26.42 2.27
CA LYS A 109 -7.84 26.05 1.36
C LYS A 109 -7.46 26.32 -0.10
N GLU A 110 -6.86 27.47 -0.37
CA GLU A 110 -6.44 27.90 -1.71
C GLU A 110 -5.39 26.95 -2.27
N GLN A 111 -4.36 26.62 -1.48
CA GLN A 111 -3.29 25.72 -1.89
C GLN A 111 -3.83 24.34 -2.24
N ILE A 112 -4.59 23.71 -1.34
CA ILE A 112 -5.05 22.34 -1.58
C ILE A 112 -6.07 22.24 -2.71
N THR A 113 -6.96 23.24 -2.85
CA THR A 113 -7.93 23.27 -3.94
C THR A 113 -7.23 23.42 -5.30
N PHE A 114 -6.30 24.36 -5.41
CA PHE A 114 -5.55 24.57 -6.65
C PHE A 114 -4.74 23.33 -7.03
N VAL A 115 -3.98 22.77 -6.10
CA VAL A 115 -3.14 21.59 -6.38
C VAL A 115 -4.01 20.40 -6.76
N ALA A 116 -5.12 20.14 -6.06
CA ALA A 116 -6.01 19.02 -6.37
C ALA A 116 -6.59 19.11 -7.79
N GLN A 117 -7.07 20.27 -8.19
CA GLN A 117 -7.58 20.48 -9.55
C GLN A 117 -6.51 20.24 -10.63
N ARG A 118 -5.28 20.74 -10.40
CA ARG A 118 -4.17 20.56 -11.33
C ARG A 118 -3.72 19.10 -11.44
N VAL A 119 -3.51 18.40 -10.31
CA VAL A 119 -3.08 17.00 -10.36
C VAL A 119 -4.17 16.08 -10.90
N GLN A 120 -5.45 16.39 -10.66
CA GLN A 120 -6.57 15.66 -11.27
C GLN A 120 -6.59 15.83 -12.79
N ALA A 121 -6.47 17.06 -13.28
CA ALA A 121 -6.44 17.36 -14.71
C ALA A 121 -5.28 16.65 -15.42
N ALA A 122 -4.12 16.52 -14.76
CA ALA A 122 -2.98 15.77 -15.26
C ALA A 122 -3.18 14.24 -15.23
N GLY A 123 -4.17 13.73 -14.47
CA GLY A 123 -4.53 12.32 -14.40
C GLY A 123 -4.07 11.61 -13.14
N ALA A 124 -3.84 12.32 -12.04
CA ALA A 124 -3.73 11.69 -10.73
C ALA A 124 -5.09 11.11 -10.31
N SER A 125 -5.08 9.85 -9.89
CA SER A 125 -6.30 9.13 -9.48
C SER A 125 -6.69 9.38 -8.02
N ILE A 126 -5.72 9.64 -7.16
CA ILE A 126 -5.89 9.82 -5.71
C ILE A 126 -5.20 11.12 -5.29
N LEU A 127 -5.88 11.96 -4.51
CA LEU A 127 -5.28 13.14 -3.90
C LEU A 127 -4.54 12.74 -2.63
N ARG A 128 -3.25 13.09 -2.54
CA ARG A 128 -2.49 12.97 -1.29
C ARG A 128 -2.30 14.34 -0.63
N GLY A 129 -2.35 14.38 0.70
CA GLY A 129 -2.08 15.57 1.48
C GLY A 129 -1.93 15.25 2.95
N GLY A 130 -0.86 15.74 3.60
CA GLY A 130 -0.66 15.52 5.03
C GLY A 130 -1.43 16.54 5.87
N ALA A 131 -2.43 16.10 6.63
CA ALA A 131 -3.12 16.92 7.63
C ALA A 131 -2.32 16.98 8.95
N PHE A 132 -1.70 15.88 9.32
CA PHE A 132 -0.78 15.73 10.46
C PHE A 132 0.65 15.54 9.95
N LYS A 133 1.65 16.10 10.64
CA LYS A 133 3.05 16.01 10.22
C LYS A 133 3.96 15.52 11.34
N PRO A 134 4.64 14.36 11.15
CA PRO A 134 5.67 13.91 12.09
C PRO A 134 6.94 14.72 11.90
N ARG A 135 7.30 15.51 12.90
CA ARG A 135 8.49 16.37 12.85
C ARG A 135 9.53 15.96 13.85
N THR A 136 10.81 16.02 13.43
CA THR A 136 11.93 15.81 14.34
C THR A 136 12.05 16.97 15.32
N SER A 137 11.75 18.20 14.89
CA SER A 137 11.72 19.38 15.75
C SER A 137 10.29 19.72 16.16
N PRO A 138 10.00 19.93 17.46
CA PRO A 138 8.68 20.35 17.93
C PRO A 138 8.30 21.78 17.49
N TYR A 139 9.27 22.57 17.05
CA TYR A 139 9.07 23.95 16.59
C TYR A 139 8.70 24.03 15.09
N SER A 140 8.81 22.94 14.36
CA SER A 140 8.41 22.88 12.96
C SER A 140 6.90 22.81 12.80
N PHE A 141 6.38 23.19 11.63
CA PHE A 141 4.96 23.10 11.30
C PHE A 141 4.43 21.69 11.48
N GLN A 142 3.44 21.52 12.35
CA GLN A 142 2.88 20.21 12.76
C GLN A 142 1.70 19.74 11.90
N GLY A 143 1.33 20.49 10.85
CA GLY A 143 0.11 20.29 10.06
C GLY A 143 -1.08 21.06 10.62
N LEU A 144 -2.15 21.15 9.84
CA LEU A 144 -3.42 21.78 10.24
C LEU A 144 -4.32 20.85 11.07
N ARG A 145 -3.94 19.57 11.21
CA ARG A 145 -4.66 18.56 12.00
C ARG A 145 -6.11 18.38 11.52
N ALA A 146 -7.11 18.55 12.41
CA ALA A 146 -8.52 18.39 12.05
C ALA A 146 -8.94 19.34 10.92
N GLU A 147 -8.56 20.61 10.97
CA GLU A 147 -8.81 21.57 9.89
C GLU A 147 -8.26 21.07 8.54
N GLY A 148 -7.07 20.46 8.55
CA GLY A 148 -6.47 19.87 7.35
C GLY A 148 -7.30 18.70 6.78
N LEU A 149 -7.92 17.89 7.63
CA LEU A 149 -8.84 16.82 7.18
C LEU A 149 -10.13 17.41 6.61
N GLU A 150 -10.70 18.43 7.23
CA GLU A 150 -11.88 19.13 6.71
C GLU A 150 -11.62 19.74 5.33
N LEU A 151 -10.44 20.35 5.12
CA LEU A 151 -10.02 20.89 3.83
C LEU A 151 -9.87 19.79 2.77
N LEU A 152 -9.29 18.63 3.12
CA LEU A 152 -9.22 17.48 2.24
C LEU A 152 -10.61 16.95 1.88
N ALA A 153 -11.49 16.78 2.85
CA ALA A 153 -12.88 16.34 2.63
C ALA A 153 -13.66 17.33 1.74
N HIS A 154 -13.46 18.64 1.95
CA HIS A 154 -14.04 19.68 1.10
C HIS A 154 -13.58 19.55 -0.36
N VAL A 155 -12.29 19.38 -0.60
CA VAL A 155 -11.74 19.22 -1.96
C VAL A 155 -12.18 17.88 -2.58
N ARG A 156 -12.25 16.81 -1.79
CA ARG A 156 -12.80 15.52 -2.22
C ARG A 156 -14.24 15.69 -2.75
N SER A 157 -15.08 16.46 -2.05
CA SER A 157 -16.46 16.71 -2.50
C SER A 157 -16.55 17.48 -3.82
N GLN A 158 -15.57 18.32 -4.12
CA GLN A 158 -15.51 19.11 -5.37
C GLN A 158 -14.97 18.33 -6.55
N THR A 159 -13.90 17.54 -6.32
CA THR A 159 -13.18 16.82 -7.38
C THR A 159 -13.67 15.39 -7.57
N GLY A 160 -14.25 14.83 -6.53
CA GLY A 160 -14.56 13.40 -6.45
C GLY A 160 -13.31 12.50 -6.45
N GLN A 161 -12.10 13.04 -6.22
CA GLN A 161 -10.91 12.23 -6.02
C GLN A 161 -10.92 11.64 -4.62
N PRO A 162 -10.65 10.34 -4.44
CA PRO A 162 -10.39 9.79 -3.12
C PRO A 162 -9.14 10.41 -2.51
N ILE A 163 -9.10 10.47 -1.19
CA ILE A 163 -8.00 11.09 -0.44
C ILE A 163 -7.19 10.06 0.34
N VAL A 164 -5.86 10.23 0.32
CA VAL A 164 -4.92 9.51 1.20
C VAL A 164 -4.20 10.50 2.10
N THR A 165 -4.22 10.26 3.40
CA THR A 165 -3.55 11.11 4.41
C THR A 165 -2.96 10.29 5.54
N GLU A 166 -1.90 10.83 6.18
CA GLU A 166 -1.14 10.11 7.21
C GLU A 166 -1.85 10.13 8.57
N LEU A 167 -2.03 8.94 9.15
CA LEU A 167 -2.47 8.73 10.52
C LEU A 167 -1.27 8.59 11.45
N MET A 168 -1.21 9.42 12.49
CA MET A 168 -0.10 9.44 13.44
C MET A 168 -0.38 8.70 14.75
N ASN A 169 -1.66 8.67 15.17
CA ASN A 169 -2.12 8.07 16.43
C ASN A 169 -3.48 7.43 16.22
N SER A 170 -3.70 6.27 16.83
CA SER A 170 -4.97 5.53 16.78
C SER A 170 -6.17 6.31 17.33
N GLU A 171 -5.94 7.24 18.25
CA GLU A 171 -6.99 8.12 18.79
C GLU A 171 -7.67 9.00 17.72
N HIS A 172 -7.01 9.20 16.57
CA HIS A 172 -7.56 9.98 15.47
C HIS A 172 -8.37 9.13 14.48
N ILE A 173 -8.45 7.81 14.63
CA ILE A 173 -9.23 6.94 13.72
C ILE A 173 -10.68 7.39 13.59
N PRO A 174 -11.43 7.69 14.69
CA PRO A 174 -12.80 8.17 14.58
C PRO A 174 -12.94 9.46 13.73
N LEU A 175 -11.98 10.37 13.84
CA LEU A 175 -11.94 11.59 13.03
C LEU A 175 -11.71 11.29 11.54
N PHE A 176 -10.88 10.30 11.23
CA PHE A 176 -10.62 9.86 9.85
C PHE A 176 -11.87 9.20 9.23
N GLU A 177 -12.60 8.42 10.01
CA GLU A 177 -13.87 7.81 9.58
C GLU A 177 -14.95 8.87 9.37
N GLU A 178 -15.11 9.82 10.31
CA GLU A 178 -16.09 10.92 10.23
C GLU A 178 -15.84 11.84 9.03
N THR A 179 -14.56 12.15 8.74
CA THR A 179 -14.20 13.01 7.61
C THR A 179 -14.15 12.25 6.27
N GLY A 180 -14.36 10.94 6.27
CA GLY A 180 -14.43 10.12 5.07
C GLY A 180 -13.09 9.97 4.36
N VAL A 181 -12.00 9.73 5.12
CA VAL A 181 -10.70 9.41 4.52
C VAL A 181 -10.78 8.08 3.79
N ASP A 182 -10.40 8.05 2.52
CA ASP A 182 -10.54 6.87 1.65
C ASP A 182 -9.36 5.88 1.77
N MET A 183 -8.19 6.37 2.20
CA MET A 183 -7.01 5.54 2.43
C MET A 183 -6.17 6.13 3.56
N ILE A 184 -5.83 5.32 4.55
CA ILE A 184 -4.94 5.70 5.65
C ILE A 184 -3.49 5.46 5.24
N GLN A 185 -2.63 6.49 5.29
CA GLN A 185 -1.20 6.30 5.18
C GLN A 185 -0.59 6.02 6.56
N ILE A 186 0.16 4.95 6.68
CA ILE A 186 1.09 4.71 7.80
C ILE A 186 2.48 5.14 7.35
N GLY A 187 2.99 6.20 7.96
CA GLY A 187 4.28 6.77 7.62
C GLY A 187 5.44 5.85 8.00
N ALA A 188 6.60 6.04 7.35
CA ALA A 188 7.79 5.22 7.54
C ALA A 188 8.26 5.11 9.00
N ARG A 189 8.06 6.17 9.81
CA ARG A 189 8.40 6.18 11.24
C ARG A 189 7.48 5.31 12.09
N ASN A 190 6.27 5.02 11.60
CA ASN A 190 5.25 4.22 12.26
C ASN A 190 5.10 2.81 11.66
N MET A 191 5.99 2.38 10.74
CA MET A 191 5.91 1.06 10.11
C MET A 191 5.90 -0.06 11.16
N GLN A 192 6.63 0.08 12.25
CA GLN A 192 6.70 -0.90 13.34
C GLN A 192 5.95 -0.45 14.61
N ASN A 193 5.05 0.51 14.50
CA ASN A 193 4.13 0.85 15.58
C ASN A 193 2.97 -0.16 15.58
N PHE A 194 3.22 -1.36 16.13
CA PHE A 194 2.31 -2.50 16.03
C PHE A 194 0.94 -2.22 16.64
N GLU A 195 0.83 -1.40 17.69
CA GLU A 195 -0.47 -1.02 18.26
C GLU A 195 -1.27 -0.15 17.28
N LEU A 196 -0.60 0.78 16.57
CA LEU A 196 -1.23 1.55 15.50
C LEU A 196 -1.64 0.65 14.32
N LEU A 197 -0.78 -0.31 13.93
CA LEU A 197 -1.08 -1.26 12.86
C LEU A 197 -2.30 -2.12 13.19
N LYS A 198 -2.40 -2.63 14.41
CA LYS A 198 -3.59 -3.37 14.88
C LYS A 198 -4.84 -2.49 14.85
N ALA A 199 -4.73 -1.24 15.30
CA ALA A 199 -5.87 -0.33 15.32
C ALA A 199 -6.42 -0.06 13.92
N VAL A 200 -5.56 0.23 12.93
CA VAL A 200 -6.01 0.42 11.52
C VAL A 200 -6.44 -0.89 10.88
N GLY A 201 -5.90 -2.03 11.33
CA GLY A 201 -6.32 -3.36 10.89
C GLY A 201 -7.76 -3.71 11.27
N ARG A 202 -8.35 -3.04 12.27
CA ARG A 202 -9.76 -3.19 12.67
C ARG A 202 -10.71 -2.29 11.90
N THR A 203 -10.18 -1.38 11.07
CA THR A 203 -10.98 -0.57 10.17
C THR A 203 -11.15 -1.28 8.83
N ASN A 204 -12.13 -0.82 8.02
CA ASN A 204 -12.26 -1.27 6.64
C ASN A 204 -11.59 -0.33 5.63
N ILE A 205 -10.90 0.73 6.13
CA ILE A 205 -10.25 1.73 5.28
C ILE A 205 -8.96 1.12 4.71
N PRO A 206 -8.72 1.18 3.39
CA PRO A 206 -7.46 0.77 2.79
C PRO A 206 -6.25 1.45 3.43
N VAL A 207 -5.13 0.73 3.53
CA VAL A 207 -3.93 1.21 4.20
C VAL A 207 -2.75 1.26 3.24
N LEU A 208 -2.13 2.43 3.09
CA LEU A 208 -0.84 2.61 2.43
C LEU A 208 0.27 2.53 3.49
N LEU A 209 1.00 1.42 3.51
CA LEU A 209 2.06 1.15 4.48
C LEU A 209 3.43 1.50 3.89
N LYS A 210 4.06 2.55 4.40
CA LYS A 210 5.38 3.02 3.93
C LYS A 210 6.51 2.29 4.64
N ARG A 211 7.48 1.80 3.85
CA ARG A 211 8.69 1.13 4.35
C ARG A 211 9.49 2.05 5.27
N GLY A 212 9.90 1.53 6.40
CA GLY A 212 10.80 2.20 7.34
C GLY A 212 12.19 2.47 6.73
N LEU A 213 12.85 3.51 7.21
CA LEU A 213 14.11 4.01 6.64
C LEU A 213 15.28 3.01 6.70
N SER A 214 15.21 2.04 7.61
CA SER A 214 16.23 0.99 7.79
C SER A 214 15.59 -0.40 7.87
N ALA A 215 14.36 -0.52 7.36
CA ALA A 215 13.60 -1.76 7.43
C ALA A 215 13.94 -2.70 6.27
N THR A 216 14.04 -3.98 6.56
CA THR A 216 14.10 -5.04 5.56
C THR A 216 12.75 -5.22 4.88
N LEU A 217 12.71 -5.93 3.74
CA LEU A 217 11.45 -6.27 3.06
C LEU A 217 10.61 -7.24 3.90
N GLU A 218 11.24 -8.15 4.63
CA GLU A 218 10.53 -9.06 5.53
C GLU A 218 9.82 -8.29 6.67
N GLU A 219 10.49 -7.31 7.29
CA GLU A 219 9.88 -6.45 8.31
C GLU A 219 8.69 -5.66 7.76
N LEU A 220 8.77 -5.18 6.50
CA LEU A 220 7.66 -4.50 5.85
C LEU A 220 6.46 -5.44 5.64
N VAL A 221 6.72 -6.66 5.13
CA VAL A 221 5.66 -7.66 4.93
C VAL A 221 5.08 -8.12 6.27
N MET A 222 5.90 -8.29 7.31
CA MET A 222 5.43 -8.59 8.66
C MET A 222 4.56 -7.47 9.25
N SER A 223 4.88 -6.22 8.96
CA SER A 223 4.03 -5.09 9.35
C SER A 223 2.68 -5.11 8.64
N ALA A 224 2.65 -5.47 7.35
CA ALA A 224 1.39 -5.70 6.63
C ALA A 224 0.60 -6.88 7.22
N GLU A 225 1.27 -7.96 7.60
CA GLU A 225 0.64 -9.12 8.27
C GLU A 225 -0.08 -8.71 9.55
N TYR A 226 0.48 -7.77 10.36
CA TYR A 226 -0.20 -7.24 11.55
C TYR A 226 -1.54 -6.58 11.22
N ILE A 227 -1.60 -5.78 10.16
CA ILE A 227 -2.83 -5.13 9.70
C ILE A 227 -3.84 -6.20 9.24
N MET A 228 -3.38 -7.12 8.40
CA MET A 228 -4.23 -8.17 7.82
C MET A 228 -4.71 -9.17 8.89
N ALA A 229 -3.93 -9.42 9.93
CA ALA A 229 -4.31 -10.32 11.03
C ALA A 229 -5.53 -9.81 11.81
N GLU A 230 -5.68 -8.48 11.94
CA GLU A 230 -6.83 -7.86 12.59
C GLU A 230 -8.09 -7.79 11.71
N GLY A 231 -8.00 -8.15 10.42
CA GLY A 231 -9.15 -8.29 9.52
C GLY A 231 -9.15 -7.42 8.27
N ASN A 232 -8.23 -6.46 8.13
CA ASN A 232 -8.16 -5.58 6.96
C ASN A 232 -7.20 -6.14 5.89
N PRO A 233 -7.69 -6.73 4.79
CA PRO A 233 -6.85 -7.24 3.71
C PRO A 233 -6.36 -6.14 2.73
N ASN A 234 -6.92 -4.92 2.82
CA ASN A 234 -6.72 -3.85 1.85
C ASN A 234 -5.43 -3.06 2.16
N VAL A 235 -4.28 -3.71 1.99
CA VAL A 235 -2.96 -3.12 2.26
C VAL A 235 -2.20 -2.91 0.96
N VAL A 236 -1.66 -1.71 0.76
CA VAL A 236 -0.76 -1.33 -0.32
C VAL A 236 0.61 -1.02 0.30
N LEU A 237 1.65 -1.67 -0.19
CA LEU A 237 3.03 -1.42 0.25
C LEU A 237 3.61 -0.22 -0.50
N CYS A 238 4.42 0.59 0.18
CA CYS A 238 5.06 1.75 -0.43
C CYS A 238 6.57 1.76 -0.15
N GLU A 239 7.37 1.50 -1.19
CA GLU A 239 8.81 1.75 -1.17
C GLU A 239 9.06 3.24 -1.30
N ARG A 240 9.93 3.81 -0.45
CA ARG A 240 10.18 5.26 -0.35
C ARG A 240 11.63 5.62 -0.08
N GLY A 241 12.53 4.68 -0.32
CA GLY A 241 13.96 4.81 -0.07
C GLY A 241 14.36 4.39 1.35
N ILE A 242 15.57 3.92 1.43
CA ILE A 242 16.23 3.49 2.67
C ILE A 242 17.48 4.34 2.92
N ARG A 243 17.88 4.44 4.18
CA ARG A 243 19.15 5.05 4.55
C ARG A 243 20.30 4.15 4.12
N THR A 244 21.28 4.76 3.44
CA THR A 244 22.54 4.12 3.08
C THR A 244 23.68 5.05 3.48
N PHE A 245 24.90 4.70 3.11
CA PHE A 245 26.08 5.56 3.27
C PHE A 245 26.07 6.78 2.32
N GLU A 246 25.23 6.75 1.26
CA GLU A 246 25.13 7.85 0.29
C GLU A 246 24.39 9.04 0.90
N THR A 247 24.96 10.24 0.73
CA THR A 247 24.45 11.48 1.31
C THR A 247 24.05 12.54 0.29
N SER A 248 24.29 12.30 -1.00
CA SER A 248 23.93 13.25 -2.08
C SER A 248 22.43 13.36 -2.29
N MET A 249 21.67 12.36 -1.81
CA MET A 249 20.21 12.35 -1.81
C MET A 249 19.69 11.98 -0.42
N ARG A 250 18.42 12.26 -0.16
CA ARG A 250 17.80 12.04 1.16
C ARG A 250 17.82 10.56 1.58
N ASN A 251 17.49 9.67 0.65
CA ASN A 251 17.53 8.21 0.80
C ASN A 251 17.85 7.58 -0.55
N THR A 252 18.35 6.35 -0.53
CA THR A 252 18.52 5.54 -1.73
C THR A 252 17.22 4.82 -2.05
N LEU A 253 16.65 5.06 -3.23
CA LEU A 253 15.46 4.31 -3.70
C LEU A 253 15.87 2.87 -3.99
N ASP A 254 15.29 1.93 -3.26
CA ASP A 254 15.50 0.49 -3.49
C ASP A 254 14.51 0.00 -4.56
N ILE A 255 14.87 0.23 -5.83
CA ILE A 255 14.04 -0.19 -6.96
C ILE A 255 13.92 -1.72 -7.04
N SER A 256 14.93 -2.45 -6.56
CA SER A 256 14.95 -3.91 -6.53
C SER A 256 13.95 -4.50 -5.54
N ALA A 257 13.45 -3.69 -4.60
CA ALA A 257 12.40 -4.08 -3.67
C ALA A 257 11.11 -4.51 -4.39
N VAL A 258 10.76 -3.90 -5.53
CA VAL A 258 9.50 -4.18 -6.23
C VAL A 258 9.41 -5.63 -6.68
N PRO A 259 10.31 -6.17 -7.52
CA PRO A 259 10.22 -7.56 -7.96
C PRO A 259 10.37 -8.56 -6.79
N MET A 260 11.15 -8.21 -5.75
CA MET A 260 11.27 -9.07 -4.58
C MET A 260 9.98 -9.10 -3.76
N LEU A 261 9.35 -7.95 -3.49
CA LEU A 261 8.04 -7.89 -2.83
C LEU A 261 6.97 -8.63 -3.62
N LYS A 262 6.93 -8.46 -4.95
CA LYS A 262 6.01 -9.20 -5.83
C LYS A 262 6.18 -10.73 -5.73
N LYS A 263 7.38 -11.21 -5.44
CA LYS A 263 7.67 -12.63 -5.17
C LYS A 263 7.25 -13.06 -3.76
N MET A 264 7.41 -12.19 -2.76
CA MET A 264 7.13 -12.48 -1.36
C MET A 264 5.65 -12.40 -1.02
N THR A 265 4.94 -11.40 -1.58
CA THR A 265 3.56 -11.05 -1.25
C THR A 265 2.73 -10.84 -2.50
N HIS A 266 1.42 -10.98 -2.35
CA HIS A 266 0.41 -10.68 -3.36
C HIS A 266 -0.07 -9.21 -3.30
N LEU A 267 0.38 -8.44 -2.32
CA LEU A 267 -0.05 -7.05 -2.09
C LEU A 267 0.49 -6.10 -3.16
N PRO A 268 -0.25 -5.06 -3.55
CA PRO A 268 0.23 -4.03 -4.46
C PRO A 268 1.44 -3.28 -3.90
N VAL A 269 2.34 -2.87 -4.80
CA VAL A 269 3.57 -2.12 -4.46
C VAL A 269 3.60 -0.80 -5.19
N VAL A 270 3.59 0.30 -4.44
CA VAL A 270 3.71 1.69 -4.90
C VAL A 270 5.10 2.23 -4.59
N ILE A 271 5.61 3.12 -5.42
CA ILE A 271 6.88 3.81 -5.20
C ILE A 271 6.64 5.29 -4.93
N ASP A 272 7.35 5.82 -3.93
CA ASP A 272 7.41 7.24 -3.58
C ASP A 272 8.81 7.80 -3.89
N PRO A 273 9.04 8.28 -5.12
CA PRO A 273 10.32 8.83 -5.52
C PRO A 273 10.60 10.19 -4.87
N SER A 274 9.56 10.96 -4.51
CA SER A 274 9.70 12.26 -3.87
C SER A 274 10.42 12.16 -2.51
N HIS A 275 9.95 11.26 -1.64
CA HIS A 275 10.58 11.05 -0.34
C HIS A 275 11.87 10.23 -0.42
N ALA A 276 12.06 9.43 -1.48
CA ALA A 276 13.32 8.73 -1.70
C ALA A 276 14.44 9.73 -2.05
N ALA A 277 14.27 10.47 -3.13
CA ALA A 277 15.28 11.41 -3.61
C ALA A 277 15.47 12.62 -2.68
N GLY A 278 14.37 13.22 -2.21
CA GLY A 278 14.40 14.49 -1.47
C GLY A 278 14.72 15.71 -2.35
N ILE A 279 14.79 15.52 -3.67
CA ILE A 279 15.18 16.54 -4.67
C ILE A 279 14.31 16.39 -5.90
N ALA A 280 13.61 17.46 -6.30
CA ALA A 280 12.59 17.43 -7.35
C ALA A 280 13.08 16.95 -8.72
N PHE A 281 14.30 17.37 -9.16
CA PHE A 281 14.80 17.02 -10.50
C PHE A 281 14.99 15.51 -10.72
N MET A 282 15.16 14.72 -9.65
CA MET A 282 15.32 13.28 -9.74
C MET A 282 13.98 12.53 -9.89
N VAL A 283 12.89 13.15 -9.43
CA VAL A 283 11.56 12.50 -9.35
C VAL A 283 11.10 11.94 -10.70
N PRO A 284 11.20 12.65 -11.83
CA PRO A 284 10.75 12.10 -13.11
C PRO A 284 11.50 10.83 -13.55
N SER A 285 12.82 10.79 -13.37
CA SER A 285 13.62 9.62 -13.74
C SER A 285 13.30 8.40 -12.87
N LEU A 286 13.13 8.63 -11.57
CA LEU A 286 12.78 7.56 -10.63
C LEU A 286 11.34 7.07 -10.82
N ALA A 287 10.42 7.95 -11.20
CA ALA A 287 9.04 7.58 -11.53
C ALA A 287 8.98 6.67 -12.77
N LYS A 288 9.74 6.97 -13.83
CA LYS A 288 9.87 6.09 -15.01
C LYS A 288 10.47 4.74 -14.64
N ALA A 289 11.52 4.74 -13.85
CA ALA A 289 12.11 3.49 -13.35
C ALA A 289 11.10 2.65 -12.53
N ALA A 290 10.22 3.30 -11.77
CA ALA A 290 9.15 2.62 -11.03
C ALA A 290 8.13 1.95 -11.96
N VAL A 291 7.74 2.59 -13.06
CA VAL A 291 6.88 1.99 -14.09
C VAL A 291 7.59 0.77 -14.71
N ALA A 292 8.83 0.94 -15.14
CA ALA A 292 9.61 -0.09 -15.81
C ALA A 292 9.84 -1.34 -14.95
N VAL A 293 10.03 -1.18 -13.63
CA VAL A 293 10.25 -2.32 -12.71
C VAL A 293 8.96 -3.05 -12.33
N GLY A 294 7.79 -2.54 -12.75
CA GLY A 294 6.49 -3.18 -12.53
C GLY A 294 5.76 -2.77 -11.26
N ALA A 295 6.01 -1.58 -10.71
CA ALA A 295 5.21 -1.03 -9.62
C ALA A 295 3.72 -0.92 -10.01
N ASP A 296 2.85 -0.83 -9.01
CA ASP A 296 1.40 -0.69 -9.18
C ASP A 296 0.92 0.76 -8.96
N GLY A 297 1.84 1.67 -8.75
CA GLY A 297 1.51 3.09 -8.62
C GLY A 297 2.69 3.95 -8.19
N LEU A 298 2.42 5.24 -8.15
CA LEU A 298 3.36 6.28 -7.72
C LEU A 298 2.71 7.17 -6.64
N MET A 299 3.54 7.65 -5.72
CA MET A 299 3.21 8.75 -4.83
C MET A 299 4.13 9.93 -5.13
N ILE A 300 3.56 11.04 -5.58
CA ILE A 300 4.32 12.22 -6.01
C ILE A 300 3.91 13.45 -5.20
N GLU A 301 4.89 14.19 -4.70
CA GLU A 301 4.64 15.47 -4.06
C GLU A 301 4.57 16.59 -5.10
N VAL A 302 3.47 17.33 -5.07
CA VAL A 302 3.19 18.46 -5.97
C VAL A 302 2.76 19.67 -5.13
N HIS A 303 3.38 20.81 -5.35
CA HIS A 303 3.08 22.04 -4.64
C HIS A 303 2.99 23.23 -5.60
N ASN A 304 2.05 24.14 -5.38
CA ASN A 304 1.86 25.32 -6.23
C ASN A 304 3.03 26.33 -6.16
N ASP A 305 3.75 26.37 -5.04
CA ASP A 305 4.95 27.18 -4.84
C ASP A 305 5.94 26.43 -3.93
N PRO A 306 6.74 25.49 -4.49
CA PRO A 306 7.68 24.67 -3.69
C PRO A 306 8.67 25.50 -2.85
N ALA A 307 9.03 26.69 -3.30
CA ALA A 307 9.98 27.56 -2.58
C ALA A 307 9.40 28.08 -1.26
N ARG A 308 8.08 28.19 -1.15
CA ARG A 308 7.37 28.66 0.04
C ARG A 308 6.68 27.55 0.83
N ALA A 309 6.83 26.30 0.41
CA ALA A 309 6.22 25.16 1.08
C ALA A 309 6.65 25.08 2.55
N LYS A 310 5.70 24.88 3.46
CA LYS A 310 5.97 24.69 4.90
C LYS A 310 6.62 23.34 5.19
N SER A 311 6.59 22.42 4.21
CA SER A 311 7.13 21.06 4.32
C SER A 311 7.62 20.53 2.99
N ASP A 312 8.85 19.99 2.98
CA ASP A 312 9.44 19.19 1.90
C ASP A 312 9.38 19.83 0.49
N GLY A 313 9.50 21.18 0.40
CA GLY A 313 9.44 21.90 -0.86
C GLY A 313 10.50 21.49 -1.87
N ALA A 314 11.72 21.17 -1.41
CA ALA A 314 12.84 20.79 -2.28
C ALA A 314 12.59 19.53 -3.14
N GLN A 315 11.68 18.65 -2.72
CA GLN A 315 11.33 17.43 -3.43
C GLN A 315 10.00 17.53 -4.19
N SER A 316 9.24 18.60 -3.99
CA SER A 316 7.95 18.80 -4.62
C SER A 316 8.09 19.28 -6.07
N LEU A 317 7.35 18.66 -6.98
CA LEU A 317 7.19 19.17 -8.34
C LEU A 317 6.25 20.38 -8.34
N THR A 318 6.42 21.27 -9.30
CA THR A 318 5.35 22.21 -9.65
C THR A 318 4.25 21.46 -10.42
N PRO A 319 3.01 22.01 -10.50
CA PRO A 319 1.96 21.40 -11.32
C PRO A 319 2.36 21.18 -12.78
N ASP A 320 3.10 22.12 -13.39
CA ASP A 320 3.56 22.00 -14.79
C ASP A 320 4.59 20.86 -14.94
N GLN A 321 5.52 20.73 -13.99
CA GLN A 321 6.45 19.59 -13.97
C GLN A 321 5.73 18.25 -13.77
N PHE A 322 4.62 18.24 -13.03
CA PHE A 322 3.80 17.06 -12.86
C PHE A 322 3.02 16.72 -14.14
N ASP A 323 2.50 17.73 -14.88
CA ASP A 323 1.88 17.54 -16.19
C ASP A 323 2.86 16.87 -17.17
N ASP A 324 4.11 17.37 -17.23
CA ASP A 324 5.19 16.81 -18.07
C ASP A 324 5.52 15.36 -17.68
N LEU A 325 5.59 15.08 -16.38
CA LEU A 325 5.81 13.72 -15.89
C LEU A 325 4.69 12.78 -16.34
N MET A 326 3.42 13.18 -16.14
CA MET A 326 2.27 12.35 -16.49
C MET A 326 2.19 12.12 -18.01
N ALA A 327 2.52 13.12 -18.84
CA ALA A 327 2.61 12.97 -20.29
C ALA A 327 3.68 11.92 -20.68
N THR A 328 4.78 11.86 -19.94
CA THR A 328 5.88 10.93 -20.21
C THR A 328 5.55 9.49 -19.79
N ILE A 329 4.94 9.30 -18.62
CA ILE A 329 4.71 7.94 -18.09
C ILE A 329 3.50 7.23 -18.72
N ARG A 330 2.51 7.94 -19.29
CA ARG A 330 1.34 7.32 -19.94
C ARG A 330 1.71 6.31 -21.02
N PRO A 331 2.53 6.65 -22.03
CA PRO A 331 2.93 5.68 -23.06
C PRO A 331 3.81 4.56 -22.49
N GLU A 332 4.60 4.81 -21.42
CA GLU A 332 5.35 3.78 -20.76
C GLU A 332 4.43 2.76 -20.06
N LEU A 333 3.36 3.23 -19.40
CA LEU A 333 2.37 2.34 -18.77
C LEU A 333 1.68 1.44 -19.81
N GLU A 334 1.28 1.99 -20.94
CA GLU A 334 0.70 1.22 -22.05
C GLU A 334 1.69 0.17 -22.57
N PHE A 335 2.96 0.55 -22.77
CA PHE A 335 4.02 -0.35 -23.22
C PHE A 335 4.22 -1.53 -22.25
N PHE A 336 4.16 -1.30 -20.94
CA PHE A 336 4.26 -2.33 -19.92
C PHE A 336 2.93 -3.02 -19.56
N GLY A 337 1.87 -2.77 -20.33
CA GLY A 337 0.55 -3.41 -20.13
C GLY A 337 -0.16 -3.02 -18.84
N LYS A 338 0.12 -1.82 -18.32
CA LYS A 338 -0.55 -1.27 -17.13
C LYS A 338 -1.68 -0.33 -17.51
N THR A 339 -2.80 -0.42 -16.80
CA THR A 339 -3.94 0.48 -16.97
C THR A 339 -3.86 1.61 -15.96
N LEU A 340 -3.74 2.85 -16.43
CA LEU A 340 -3.84 4.05 -15.59
C LEU A 340 -5.32 4.28 -15.23
N ASN A 341 -5.60 4.45 -13.93
CA ASN A 341 -6.96 4.73 -13.44
C ASN A 341 -7.28 6.21 -13.46
#